data_188fe9e73cacb67487785d44f62f32cb
#
_entry.id   188fe9e73cacb67487785d44f62f32cb
#
_cell.length_a   1.000
_cell.length_b   1.000
_cell.length_c   1.000
_cell.angle_alpha   90.00
_cell.angle_beta   90.00
_cell.angle_gamma   90.00
#
_symmetry.space_group_name_H-M   'P 1'
#
loop_
_entity.id
_entity.type
_entity.pdbx_description
1 polymer ?
#
loop_
_entity_poly.entity_id
_entity_poly.type
_entity_poly.pdbx_seq_one_letter_code
_entity_poly.pdbx_strand_id
1 'polypeptide(L)'
;ASDTEPIGTPLVLAVLDEKQALSLEPNEQNWHVLRRSGFGLSNRDAGMYAQALALANWHESHLYCSRCGSATEVIKGGWARRCQSEGKELYPRTDPAVIVSLIDDQDRILLGSQGVWEENRWSVLADFVEPGESLNATVEREMFEEAGVQVSDIDYLGSQGWPYPYSLMLAFTARVRGDQKH
;
A
#
# COMPACT_ATOMS: atom_id res chain seq x y z
N ALA A 1 -6.38 20.32 -2.77
CA ALA A 1 -7.43 20.70 -1.82
C ALA A 1 -6.80 21.46 -0.68
N SER A 2 -7.40 22.56 -0.26
CA SER A 2 -6.88 23.35 0.85
C SER A 2 -7.29 22.73 2.19
N ASP A 3 -6.47 22.87 3.23
CA ASP A 3 -6.83 22.49 4.61
C ASP A 3 -8.03 23.28 5.16
N THR A 4 -8.59 24.17 4.34
CA THR A 4 -9.68 25.08 4.67
C THR A 4 -11.07 24.56 4.31
N GLU A 5 -11.18 23.40 3.62
CA GLU A 5 -12.49 22.83 3.30
C GLU A 5 -13.26 22.42 4.56
N PRO A 6 -14.53 22.85 4.69
CA PRO A 6 -15.36 22.49 5.85
C PRO A 6 -15.51 20.97 6.02
N ILE A 7 -15.61 20.53 7.28
CA ILE A 7 -15.96 19.13 7.58
C ILE A 7 -17.32 18.81 6.94
N GLY A 8 -17.38 17.69 6.19
CA GLY A 8 -18.59 17.27 5.47
C GLY A 8 -18.64 17.71 3.99
N THR A 9 -17.62 18.44 3.50
CA THR A 9 -17.50 18.71 2.07
C THR A 9 -17.43 17.39 1.30
N PRO A 10 -18.35 17.13 0.34
CA PRO A 10 -18.32 15.91 -0.44
C PRO A 10 -17.11 15.89 -1.37
N LEU A 11 -16.43 14.76 -1.42
CA LEU A 11 -15.33 14.50 -2.35
C LEU A 11 -15.78 13.45 -3.36
N VAL A 12 -15.44 13.68 -4.62
CA VAL A 12 -15.76 12.77 -5.72
C VAL A 12 -14.47 12.28 -6.36
N LEU A 13 -14.27 10.96 -6.39
CA LEU A 13 -13.23 10.33 -7.20
C LEU A 13 -13.77 10.19 -8.63
N ALA A 14 -13.05 10.73 -9.60
CA ALA A 14 -13.28 10.51 -11.02
C ALA A 14 -12.05 9.83 -11.63
N VAL A 15 -12.26 8.70 -12.28
CA VAL A 15 -11.25 8.06 -13.13
C VAL A 15 -11.48 8.54 -14.56
N LEU A 16 -10.48 9.15 -15.15
CA LEU A 16 -10.56 9.78 -16.46
C LEU A 16 -9.77 8.99 -17.50
N ASP A 17 -10.26 8.92 -18.72
CA ASP A 17 -9.43 8.52 -19.85
C ASP A 17 -8.46 9.66 -20.24
N GLU A 18 -7.48 9.35 -21.09
CA GLU A 18 -6.46 10.30 -21.52
C GLU A 18 -7.07 11.56 -22.17
N LYS A 19 -8.09 11.40 -23.02
CA LYS A 19 -8.76 12.51 -23.69
C LYS A 19 -9.48 13.42 -22.70
N GLN A 20 -10.15 12.84 -21.73
CA GLN A 20 -10.83 13.57 -20.66
C GLN A 20 -9.82 14.30 -19.77
N ALA A 21 -8.72 13.63 -19.42
CA ALA A 21 -7.65 14.21 -18.63
C ALA A 21 -7.05 15.44 -19.34
N LEU A 22 -6.64 15.31 -20.60
CA LEU A 22 -6.08 16.40 -21.39
C LEU A 22 -7.07 17.54 -21.67
N SER A 23 -8.38 17.28 -21.64
CA SER A 23 -9.38 18.34 -21.75
C SER A 23 -9.47 19.21 -20.50
N LEU A 24 -9.11 18.66 -19.32
CA LEU A 24 -9.09 19.40 -18.05
C LEU A 24 -7.77 20.12 -17.82
N GLU A 25 -6.67 19.44 -18.08
CA GLU A 25 -5.31 19.97 -17.98
C GLU A 25 -4.50 19.53 -19.22
N PRO A 26 -4.37 20.41 -20.22
CA PRO A 26 -3.69 20.08 -21.47
C PRO A 26 -2.18 19.87 -21.34
N ASN A 27 -1.56 20.40 -20.30
CA ASN A 27 -0.14 20.23 -20.07
C ASN A 27 0.14 18.91 -19.34
N GLU A 28 0.65 17.92 -20.05
CA GLU A 28 1.00 16.61 -19.49
C GLU A 28 1.98 16.68 -18.31
N GLN A 29 2.82 17.72 -18.23
CA GLN A 29 3.78 17.90 -17.15
C GLN A 29 3.11 18.25 -15.81
N ASN A 30 1.85 18.69 -15.83
CA ASN A 30 1.08 18.99 -14.63
C ASN A 30 0.39 17.74 -14.04
N TRP A 31 0.45 16.61 -14.75
CA TRP A 31 -0.03 15.33 -14.24
C TRP A 31 1.06 14.63 -13.45
N HIS A 32 0.79 14.35 -12.18
CA HIS A 32 1.77 13.81 -11.25
C HIS A 32 1.36 12.43 -10.73
N VAL A 33 2.36 11.58 -10.51
CA VAL A 33 2.19 10.26 -9.90
C VAL A 33 2.40 10.39 -8.39
N LEU A 34 1.46 9.91 -7.59
CA LEU A 34 1.52 9.97 -6.11
C LEU A 34 2.87 9.50 -5.56
N ARG A 35 3.42 8.43 -6.09
CA ARG A 35 4.71 7.86 -5.64
C ARG A 35 5.88 8.84 -5.75
N ARG A 36 5.82 9.80 -6.69
CA ARG A 36 6.90 10.78 -6.92
C ARG A 36 6.62 12.14 -6.29
N SER A 37 5.35 12.50 -6.13
CA SER A 37 4.94 13.84 -5.70
C SER A 37 4.21 13.87 -4.37
N GLY A 38 3.87 12.71 -3.79
CA GLY A 38 3.12 12.62 -2.54
C GLY A 38 3.78 13.31 -1.34
N PHE A 39 5.11 13.37 -1.32
CA PHE A 39 5.86 14.06 -0.25
C PHE A 39 5.62 15.58 -0.21
N GLY A 40 5.16 16.19 -1.30
CA GLY A 40 4.80 17.61 -1.38
C GLY A 40 3.36 17.92 -1.00
N LEU A 41 2.55 16.90 -0.72
CA LEU A 41 1.15 17.06 -0.32
C LEU A 41 1.02 17.24 1.20
N SER A 42 -0.06 17.90 1.63
CA SER A 42 -0.45 17.86 3.04
C SER A 42 -0.80 16.42 3.45
N ASN A 43 -0.70 16.08 4.74
CA ASN A 43 -1.08 14.76 5.25
C ASN A 43 -2.52 14.38 4.86
N ARG A 44 -3.43 15.36 4.86
CA ARG A 44 -4.81 15.21 4.45
C ARG A 44 -4.91 14.84 2.96
N ASP A 45 -4.25 15.61 2.10
CA ASP A 45 -4.33 15.41 0.65
C ASP A 45 -3.63 14.11 0.22
N ALA A 46 -2.50 13.79 0.84
CA ALA A 46 -1.81 12.51 0.62
C ALA A 46 -2.71 11.33 1.03
N GLY A 47 -3.39 11.42 2.19
CA GLY A 47 -4.33 10.41 2.65
C GLY A 47 -5.53 10.24 1.72
N MET A 48 -6.13 11.34 1.28
CA MET A 48 -7.25 11.32 0.31
C MET A 48 -6.83 10.72 -1.02
N TYR A 49 -5.66 11.10 -1.53
CA TYR A 49 -5.14 10.55 -2.79
C TYR A 49 -4.83 9.06 -2.67
N ALA A 50 -4.18 8.63 -1.58
CA ALA A 50 -3.90 7.21 -1.35
C ALA A 50 -5.19 6.38 -1.32
N GLN A 51 -6.23 6.87 -0.63
CA GLN A 51 -7.53 6.23 -0.59
C GLN A 51 -8.22 6.18 -1.96
N ALA A 52 -8.22 7.30 -2.67
CA ALA A 52 -8.80 7.39 -4.01
C ALA A 52 -8.11 6.43 -5.00
N LEU A 53 -6.77 6.37 -4.99
CA LEU A 53 -6.01 5.49 -5.86
C LEU A 53 -6.25 4.01 -5.52
N ALA A 54 -6.27 3.64 -4.23
CA ALA A 54 -6.58 2.28 -3.81
C ALA A 54 -7.99 1.84 -4.26
N LEU A 55 -8.99 2.71 -4.12
CA LEU A 55 -10.36 2.45 -4.59
C LEU A 55 -10.43 2.33 -6.12
N ALA A 56 -9.75 3.20 -6.87
CA ALA A 56 -9.69 3.12 -8.33
C ALA A 56 -9.09 1.78 -8.78
N ASN A 57 -7.93 1.40 -8.25
CA ASN A 57 -7.27 0.12 -8.54
C ASN A 57 -8.17 -1.08 -8.22
N TRP A 58 -8.88 -1.01 -7.08
CA TRP A 58 -9.81 -2.07 -6.71
C TRP A 58 -11.00 -2.15 -7.66
N HIS A 59 -11.61 -1.03 -8.04
CA HIS A 59 -12.71 -1.01 -9.00
C HIS A 59 -12.32 -1.56 -10.36
N GLU A 60 -11.12 -1.23 -10.84
CA GLU A 60 -10.59 -1.73 -12.12
C GLU A 60 -10.42 -3.24 -12.12
N SER A 61 -9.93 -3.81 -11.01
CA SER A 61 -9.65 -5.24 -10.89
C SER A 61 -10.86 -6.10 -10.49
N HIS A 62 -11.99 -5.50 -10.08
CA HIS A 62 -13.16 -6.22 -9.53
C HIS A 62 -14.44 -6.03 -10.33
N LEU A 63 -14.33 -5.92 -11.65
CA LEU A 63 -15.48 -5.80 -12.58
C LEU A 63 -16.37 -7.04 -12.55
N TYR A 64 -15.84 -8.18 -12.16
CA TYR A 64 -16.53 -9.46 -12.09
C TYR A 64 -16.47 -10.07 -10.69
N CYS A 65 -17.52 -10.80 -10.33
CA CYS A 65 -17.58 -11.52 -9.05
C CYS A 65 -16.55 -12.66 -9.04
N SER A 66 -15.68 -12.69 -8.06
CA SER A 66 -14.65 -13.74 -7.89
C SER A 66 -15.23 -15.13 -7.63
N ARG A 67 -16.52 -15.22 -7.24
CA ARG A 67 -17.18 -16.47 -6.93
C ARG A 67 -17.90 -17.08 -8.13
N CYS A 68 -18.67 -16.29 -8.88
CA CYS A 68 -19.53 -16.80 -9.94
C CYS A 68 -19.23 -16.23 -11.34
N GLY A 69 -18.27 -15.31 -11.46
CA GLY A 69 -17.89 -14.69 -12.72
C GLY A 69 -18.87 -13.67 -13.29
N SER A 70 -20.02 -13.42 -12.64
CA SER A 70 -21.00 -12.44 -13.11
C SER A 70 -20.49 -11.00 -12.91
N ALA A 71 -20.96 -10.08 -13.76
CA ALA A 71 -20.64 -8.67 -13.63
C ALA A 71 -21.06 -8.12 -12.26
N THR A 72 -20.31 -7.12 -11.80
CA THR A 72 -20.62 -6.42 -10.55
C THR A 72 -20.98 -4.96 -10.84
N GLU A 73 -21.81 -4.37 -10.01
CA GLU A 73 -22.19 -2.97 -10.06
C GLU A 73 -21.65 -2.19 -8.84
N VAL A 74 -21.34 -0.92 -9.02
CA VAL A 74 -20.87 -0.03 -7.95
C VAL A 74 -22.06 0.37 -7.08
N ILE A 75 -21.89 0.25 -5.77
CA ILE A 75 -22.90 0.64 -4.77
C ILE A 75 -22.25 1.43 -3.62
N LYS A 76 -23.03 1.93 -2.69
CA LYS A 76 -22.56 2.65 -1.47
C LYS A 76 -21.58 3.79 -1.78
N GLY A 77 -21.86 4.58 -2.84
CA GLY A 77 -21.01 5.70 -3.20
C GLY A 77 -19.58 5.31 -3.58
N GLY A 78 -19.36 4.10 -4.11
CA GLY A 78 -18.03 3.59 -4.49
C GLY A 78 -17.33 2.73 -3.42
N TRP A 79 -17.91 2.57 -2.23
CA TRP A 79 -17.31 1.78 -1.14
C TRP A 79 -17.63 0.29 -1.20
N ALA A 80 -18.43 -0.14 -2.15
CA ALA A 80 -18.72 -1.56 -2.39
C ALA A 80 -19.12 -1.78 -3.84
N ARG A 81 -19.07 -3.04 -4.26
CA ARG A 81 -19.67 -3.55 -5.50
C ARG A 81 -20.65 -4.65 -5.15
N ARG A 82 -21.67 -4.87 -5.98
CA ARG A 82 -22.65 -5.94 -5.81
C ARG A 82 -22.61 -6.87 -7.01
N CYS A 83 -22.55 -8.16 -6.75
CA CYS A 83 -22.73 -9.20 -7.78
C CYS A 83 -24.16 -9.14 -8.32
N GLN A 84 -24.32 -8.97 -9.62
CA GLN A 84 -25.65 -8.86 -10.25
C GLN A 84 -26.43 -10.18 -10.22
N SER A 85 -25.74 -11.32 -10.17
CA SER A 85 -26.37 -12.64 -10.13
C SER A 85 -26.75 -13.10 -8.72
N GLU A 86 -25.80 -12.97 -7.76
CA GLU A 86 -25.99 -13.48 -6.39
C GLU A 86 -26.43 -12.42 -5.38
N GLY A 87 -26.42 -11.13 -5.76
CA GLY A 87 -26.71 -10.03 -4.87
C GLY A 87 -25.66 -9.81 -3.76
N LYS A 88 -24.58 -10.59 -3.76
CA LYS A 88 -23.51 -10.50 -2.75
C LYS A 88 -22.73 -9.20 -2.88
N GLU A 89 -22.49 -8.55 -1.76
CA GLU A 89 -21.64 -7.36 -1.70
C GLU A 89 -20.16 -7.75 -1.62
N LEU A 90 -19.33 -7.02 -2.36
CA LEU A 90 -17.88 -7.12 -2.39
C LEU A 90 -17.33 -5.79 -1.87
N TYR A 91 -16.33 -5.87 -1.02
CA TYR A 91 -15.70 -4.70 -0.41
C TYR A 91 -14.24 -4.57 -0.86
N PRO A 92 -13.69 -3.35 -0.87
CA PRO A 92 -12.27 -3.13 -1.11
C PRO A 92 -11.42 -3.98 -0.17
N ARG A 93 -10.35 -4.55 -0.70
CA ARG A 93 -9.36 -5.26 0.11
C ARG A 93 -8.21 -4.33 0.49
N THR A 94 -7.59 -4.64 1.59
CA THR A 94 -6.33 -4.04 2.05
C THR A 94 -5.38 -5.17 2.37
N ASP A 95 -4.23 -5.21 1.71
CA ASP A 95 -3.24 -6.27 1.86
C ASP A 95 -2.18 -5.82 2.88
N PRO A 96 -2.11 -6.45 4.07
CA PRO A 96 -1.11 -6.11 5.06
C PRO A 96 0.27 -6.59 4.62
N ALA A 97 1.27 -5.73 4.78
CA ALA A 97 2.67 -6.06 4.55
C ALA A 97 3.53 -5.48 5.68
N VAL A 98 4.48 -6.24 6.21
CA VAL A 98 5.46 -5.73 7.16
C VAL A 98 6.60 -5.04 6.41
N ILE A 99 7.18 -4.01 7.02
CA ILE A 99 8.42 -3.36 6.58
C ILE A 99 9.31 -3.20 7.80
N VAL A 100 10.54 -3.72 7.76
CA VAL A 100 11.34 -3.97 8.96
C VAL A 100 12.69 -3.27 8.90
N SER A 101 12.94 -2.40 9.85
CA SER A 101 14.27 -1.88 10.15
C SER A 101 15.02 -2.88 11.04
N LEU A 102 15.80 -3.77 10.43
CA LEU A 102 16.59 -4.77 11.12
C LEU A 102 17.95 -4.20 11.52
N ILE A 103 18.26 -4.26 12.84
CA ILE A 103 19.43 -3.60 13.44
C ILE A 103 20.28 -4.66 14.15
N ASP A 104 21.58 -4.62 13.93
CA ASP A 104 22.55 -5.49 14.61
C ASP A 104 23.03 -4.91 15.96
N ASP A 105 23.97 -5.59 16.61
CA ASP A 105 24.56 -5.20 17.89
C ASP A 105 25.51 -3.98 17.80
N GLN A 106 25.87 -3.58 16.57
CA GLN A 106 26.69 -2.40 16.29
C GLN A 106 25.85 -1.22 15.75
N ASP A 107 24.51 -1.29 15.92
CA ASP A 107 23.56 -0.30 15.43
C ASP A 107 23.60 -0.07 13.89
N ARG A 108 24.02 -1.10 13.13
CA ARG A 108 23.96 -1.06 11.67
C ARG A 108 22.61 -1.60 11.21
N ILE A 109 22.04 -0.98 10.17
CA ILE A 109 20.79 -1.39 9.57
C ILE A 109 21.05 -2.30 8.36
N LEU A 110 20.27 -3.39 8.25
CA LEU A 110 20.28 -4.24 7.05
C LEU A 110 19.47 -3.59 5.94
N LEU A 111 20.08 -3.49 4.77
CA LEU A 111 19.44 -3.00 3.56
C LEU A 111 19.62 -4.02 2.44
N GLY A 112 18.56 -4.25 1.68
CA GLY A 112 18.54 -5.08 0.48
C GLY A 112 18.43 -4.24 -0.79
N SER A 113 18.88 -4.80 -1.92
CA SER A 113 18.74 -4.25 -3.26
C SER A 113 18.24 -5.34 -4.20
N GLN A 114 17.44 -4.98 -5.19
CA GLN A 114 16.97 -5.90 -6.22
C GLN A 114 17.64 -5.57 -7.55
N GLY A 115 17.97 -6.61 -8.33
CA GLY A 115 18.67 -6.45 -9.60
C GLY A 115 17.90 -5.67 -10.69
N VAL A 116 16.60 -5.44 -10.49
CA VAL A 116 15.75 -4.63 -11.38
C VAL A 116 15.67 -3.16 -10.95
N TRP A 117 16.28 -2.81 -9.83
CA TRP A 117 16.30 -1.43 -9.36
C TRP A 117 17.43 -0.63 -9.99
N GLU A 118 17.31 0.68 -9.92
CA GLU A 118 18.38 1.62 -10.28
C GLU A 118 19.63 1.33 -9.44
N GLU A 119 20.79 1.55 -10.01
CA GLU A 119 22.07 1.40 -9.31
C GLU A 119 22.11 2.25 -8.03
N ASN A 120 22.64 1.69 -6.95
CA ASN A 120 22.70 2.32 -5.62
C ASN A 120 21.33 2.59 -4.94
N ARG A 121 20.30 1.87 -5.35
CA ARG A 121 19.02 1.91 -4.67
C ARG A 121 18.90 0.77 -3.66
N TRP A 122 18.67 1.14 -2.41
CA TRP A 122 18.59 0.22 -1.28
C TRP A 122 17.29 0.45 -0.51
N SER A 123 16.77 -0.57 0.12
CA SER A 123 15.59 -0.49 0.99
C SER A 123 15.74 -1.45 2.16
N VAL A 124 15.01 -1.20 3.23
CA VAL A 124 14.74 -2.20 4.26
C VAL A 124 13.86 -3.30 3.68
N LEU A 125 13.86 -4.49 4.29
CA LEU A 125 13.11 -5.66 3.85
C LEU A 125 11.61 -5.48 4.13
N ALA A 126 10.77 -6.00 3.24
CA ALA A 126 9.32 -5.87 3.35
C ALA A 126 8.62 -6.97 2.56
N ASP A 127 7.64 -7.65 3.18
CA ASP A 127 6.79 -8.61 2.48
C ASP A 127 5.39 -8.74 3.10
N PHE A 128 4.51 -9.47 2.43
CA PHE A 128 3.11 -9.64 2.82
C PHE A 128 2.94 -10.57 4.01
N VAL A 129 1.93 -10.24 4.81
CA VAL A 129 1.44 -11.12 5.87
C VAL A 129 0.69 -12.29 5.23
N GLU A 130 1.08 -13.52 5.56
CA GLU A 130 0.39 -14.71 5.09
C GLU A 130 -0.89 -15.00 5.89
N PRO A 131 -1.88 -15.67 5.29
CA PRO A 131 -3.12 -16.04 5.99
C PRO A 131 -2.88 -16.87 7.25
N GLY A 132 -3.29 -16.32 8.40
CA GLY A 132 -3.16 -16.97 9.68
C GLY A 132 -1.93 -16.56 10.51
N GLU A 133 -1.01 -15.80 9.93
CA GLU A 133 0.13 -15.26 10.67
C GLU A 133 -0.24 -14.10 11.60
N SER A 134 0.48 -13.97 12.70
CA SER A 134 0.59 -12.71 13.42
C SER A 134 1.67 -11.83 12.80
N LEU A 135 1.60 -10.51 13.00
CA LEU A 135 2.60 -9.58 12.47
C LEU A 135 4.03 -9.91 12.93
N ASN A 136 4.19 -10.32 14.19
CA ASN A 136 5.49 -10.72 14.71
C ASN A 136 6.00 -12.00 14.03
N ALA A 137 5.12 -12.99 13.81
CA ALA A 137 5.49 -14.21 13.09
C ALA A 137 5.91 -13.91 11.64
N THR A 138 5.21 -12.98 10.98
CA THR A 138 5.60 -12.50 9.65
C THR A 138 6.99 -11.87 9.66
N VAL A 139 7.28 -10.98 10.62
CA VAL A 139 8.62 -10.38 10.76
C VAL A 139 9.70 -11.45 10.96
N GLU A 140 9.46 -12.44 11.86
CA GLU A 140 10.41 -13.52 12.10
C GLU A 140 10.66 -14.36 10.85
N ARG A 141 9.59 -14.74 10.14
CA ARG A 141 9.68 -15.54 8.90
C ARG A 141 10.43 -14.78 7.81
N GLU A 142 10.02 -13.55 7.51
CA GLU A 142 10.61 -12.74 6.43
C GLU A 142 12.11 -12.46 6.67
N MET A 143 12.49 -12.10 7.90
CA MET A 143 13.91 -11.87 8.20
C MET A 143 14.73 -13.14 8.08
N PHE A 144 14.13 -14.30 8.35
CA PHE A 144 14.82 -15.57 8.17
C PHE A 144 14.89 -15.96 6.67
N GLU A 145 13.82 -15.80 5.91
CA GLU A 145 13.76 -16.17 4.49
C GLU A 145 14.64 -15.29 3.62
N GLU A 146 14.59 -13.97 3.83
CA GLU A 146 15.34 -13.03 2.99
C GLU A 146 16.79 -12.84 3.41
N ALA A 147 17.10 -12.93 4.69
CA ALA A 147 18.44 -12.64 5.21
C ALA A 147 19.09 -13.79 6.00
N GLY A 148 18.38 -14.89 6.26
CA GLY A 148 18.89 -16.01 7.04
C GLY A 148 19.06 -15.71 8.54
N VAL A 149 18.46 -14.63 9.05
CA VAL A 149 18.66 -14.17 10.42
C VAL A 149 17.47 -14.46 11.33
N GLN A 150 17.76 -14.79 12.57
CA GLN A 150 16.76 -14.83 13.63
C GLN A 150 16.71 -13.46 14.32
N VAL A 151 15.50 -13.03 14.68
CA VAL A 151 15.28 -11.71 15.26
C VAL A 151 14.70 -11.76 16.68
N SER A 152 14.87 -10.68 17.41
CA SER A 152 14.27 -10.39 18.71
C SER A 152 13.85 -8.93 18.79
N ASP A 153 13.22 -8.52 19.89
CA ASP A 153 12.87 -7.13 20.19
C ASP A 153 12.11 -6.50 19.01
N ILE A 154 11.01 -7.15 18.61
CA ILE A 154 10.15 -6.72 17.50
C ILE A 154 9.18 -5.68 18.02
N ASP A 155 9.36 -4.42 17.62
CA ASP A 155 8.55 -3.29 18.05
C ASP A 155 7.83 -2.64 16.86
N TYR A 156 6.51 -2.45 17.00
CA TYR A 156 5.69 -1.77 16.00
C TYR A 156 5.87 -0.25 16.05
N LEU A 157 6.14 0.36 14.92
CA LEU A 157 6.38 1.81 14.79
C LEU A 157 5.17 2.59 14.27
N GLY A 158 4.37 1.99 13.39
CA GLY A 158 3.25 2.66 12.76
C GLY A 158 2.83 2.02 11.44
N SER A 159 1.83 2.61 10.78
CA SER A 159 1.33 2.11 9.51
C SER A 159 1.11 3.22 8.51
N GLN A 160 1.19 2.87 7.22
CA GLN A 160 0.91 3.78 6.10
C GLN A 160 0.18 3.04 4.99
N GLY A 161 -0.91 3.67 4.48
CA GLY A 161 -1.56 3.20 3.26
C GLY A 161 -0.60 3.29 2.06
N TRP A 162 -0.51 2.21 1.29
CA TRP A 162 0.37 2.10 0.13
C TRP A 162 -0.43 1.57 -1.07
N PRO A 163 -1.05 2.48 -1.86
CA PRO A 163 -2.01 2.11 -2.90
C PRO A 163 -1.35 1.55 -4.18
N TYR A 164 -0.45 0.58 -4.02
CA TYR A 164 0.26 -0.11 -5.10
C TYR A 164 0.19 -1.63 -4.92
N PRO A 165 -0.95 -2.27 -5.26
CA PRO A 165 -2.20 -1.59 -5.65
C PRO A 165 -3.08 -1.14 -4.48
N TYR A 166 -3.06 -1.79 -3.29
CA TYR A 166 -3.89 -1.46 -2.12
C TYR A 166 -3.30 -2.05 -0.82
N SER A 167 -1.99 -1.94 -0.64
CA SER A 167 -1.31 -2.43 0.56
C SER A 167 -1.44 -1.51 1.77
N LEU A 168 -1.34 -2.09 2.95
CA LEU A 168 -1.11 -1.39 4.20
C LEU A 168 0.28 -1.79 4.71
N MET A 169 1.23 -0.86 4.68
CA MET A 169 2.57 -1.07 5.22
C MET A 169 2.55 -0.92 6.74
N LEU A 170 3.07 -1.90 7.45
CA LEU A 170 3.16 -1.99 8.89
C LEU A 170 4.65 -1.98 9.28
N ALA A 171 5.10 -0.86 9.83
CA ALA A 171 6.51 -0.64 10.10
C ALA A 171 6.93 -1.20 11.47
N PHE A 172 8.05 -1.90 11.46
CA PHE A 172 8.66 -2.50 12.65
C PHE A 172 10.15 -2.16 12.74
N THR A 173 10.67 -2.14 13.97
CA THR A 173 12.08 -2.41 14.24
C THR A 173 12.24 -3.82 14.77
N ALA A 174 13.39 -4.44 14.49
CA ALA A 174 13.79 -5.70 15.08
C ALA A 174 15.31 -5.73 15.28
N ARG A 175 15.79 -6.56 16.19
CA ARG A 175 17.22 -6.78 16.41
C ARG A 175 17.64 -8.19 15.98
N VAL A 176 18.83 -8.30 15.40
CA VAL A 176 19.43 -9.61 15.10
C VAL A 176 19.68 -10.35 16.40
N ARG A 177 19.27 -11.62 16.51
CA ARG A 177 19.48 -12.45 17.70
C ARG A 177 20.87 -13.07 17.69
N GLY A 178 21.74 -12.64 18.63
CA GLY A 178 23.05 -13.21 18.87
C GLY A 178 24.11 -12.92 17.78
N ASP A 179 25.31 -13.53 17.95
CA ASP A 179 26.46 -13.42 17.04
C ASP A 179 26.23 -14.17 15.70
N GLN A 180 25.26 -13.76 14.92
CA GLN A 180 25.10 -14.30 13.57
C GLN A 180 26.01 -13.52 12.63
N LYS A 181 27.14 -14.13 12.24
CA LYS A 181 28.05 -13.56 11.22
C LYS A 181 27.40 -13.69 9.84
N HIS A 182 27.16 -12.57 9.22
CA HIS A 182 26.67 -12.46 7.83
C HIS A 182 27.79 -12.09 6.91
#